data_0dfcb58252a6470b2b6b8c1f745ed344
#
_entry.id   0dfcb58252a6470b2b6b8c1f745ed344
#
_cell.length_a   1.000
_cell.length_b   1.000
_cell.length_c   1.000
_cell.angle_alpha   90.00
_cell.angle_beta   90.00
_cell.angle_gamma   90.00
#
_symmetry.space_group_name_H-M   'P 1'
#
loop_
_entity.id
_entity.type
_entity.pdbx_description
1 polymer ?
#
loop_
_entity_poly.entity_id
_entity_poly.type
_entity_poly.pdbx_seq_one_letter_code
_entity_poly.pdbx_strand_id
1 'polypeptide(L)'
;MELTGIFGKTLPNVTKEENKMVNNESIFRTDKSVVDEFKKNEHQLVKKVCDYLMQQYYKPDMKMADFYAKIDDNLRIATDTMKKLFRRTTTTISREMLYKIAVGTGMDVETANSFFEMSRGGKLNPDSLNDLIVINALRDHDSIDYFIEEYREKAGKNIATYVK
;
A
#
# COMPACT_ATOMS: atom_id res chain seq x y z
N MET A 1 2.57 14.52 -36.34
CA MET A 1 2.45 13.70 -35.51
C MET A 1 2.59 13.61 -35.07
N GLU A 2 2.35 14.16 -35.27
CA GLU A 2 2.15 13.49 -34.58
C GLU A 2 2.09 13.45 -33.85
N LEU A 3 1.90 14.10 -34.26
CA LEU A 3 1.71 13.48 -33.39
C LEU A 3 1.69 13.47 -32.90
N THR A 4 1.46 14.07 -33.09
CA THR A 4 1.25 13.48 -32.39
C THR A 4 1.29 13.33 -31.78
N GLY A 5 1.08 13.90 -32.44
CA GLY A 5 0.98 13.18 -31.62
C GLY A 5 0.87 13.22 -31.30
N ILE A 6 0.59 13.35 -31.06
CA ILE A 6 0.39 12.58 -30.56
C ILE A 6 0.18 12.49 -30.48
N PHE A 7 0.02 13.18 -30.81
CA PHE A 7 -0.21 12.28 -30.60
C PHE A 7 -0.29 12.12 -30.96
N GLY A 8 -0.39 13.02 -32.20
CA GLY A 8 -0.44 12.18 -32.23
C GLY A 8 -0.52 12.15 -32.81
N LYS A 9 -1.02 12.19 -32.93
CA LYS A 9 -1.12 11.43 -33.21
C LYS A 9 -1.35 11.19 -33.27
N THR A 10 -1.55 12.06 -34.04
CA THR A 10 -1.84 11.16 -34.06
C THR A 10 -2.00 10.90 -34.19
N LEU A 11 -2.29 11.71 -34.48
CA LEU A 11 -2.63 10.72 -34.33
C LEU A 11 -2.65 10.30 -34.83
N PRO A 12 -3.11 10.62 -35.34
CA PRO A 12 -3.28 9.57 -35.28
C PRO A 12 -3.00 8.97 -35.63
N ASN A 13 -3.07 9.04 -35.96
CA ASN A 13 -3.12 7.82 -35.79
C ASN A 13 -2.95 7.08 -35.83
N VAL A 14 -3.32 6.98 -36.18
CA VAL A 14 -3.44 5.72 -35.76
C VAL A 14 -3.59 5.15 -35.97
N THR A 15 -4.27 5.02 -36.15
CA THR A 15 -4.64 3.84 -35.94
C THR A 15 -5.21 3.23 -36.16
N LYS A 16 -5.58 3.13 -36.83
CA LYS A 16 -6.41 2.24 -36.70
C LYS A 16 -6.28 1.06 -36.70
N GLU A 17 -5.93 0.69 -36.95
CA GLU A 17 -5.98 -0.49 -36.54
C GLU A 17 -5.36 -1.05 -35.76
N GLU A 18 -5.22 -0.72 -35.58
CA GLU A 18 -5.11 -1.38 -34.52
C GLU A 18 -5.77 -1.47 -33.86
N ASN A 19 -6.28 -0.97 -34.51
CA ASN A 19 -7.17 -1.29 -33.76
C ASN A 19 -8.02 -1.66 -33.97
N LYS A 20 -8.37 -1.82 -34.41
CA LYS A 20 -9.43 -2.23 -34.23
C LYS A 20 -9.73 -3.10 -33.82
N MET A 21 -9.50 -3.24 -33.63
CA MET A 21 -9.79 -4.01 -32.84
C MET A 21 -10.17 -4.26 -32.36
N VAL A 22 -10.49 -4.08 -32.93
CA VAL A 22 -11.03 -4.00 -32.17
C VAL A 22 -11.04 -4.51 -31.14
N ASN A 23 -11.03 -4.78 -31.10
CA ASN A 23 -10.82 -5.01 -29.71
C ASN A 23 -10.82 -3.70 -28.94
N ASN A 24 -11.73 -3.57 -27.96
CA ASN A 24 -11.91 -2.33 -27.23
C ASN A 24 -10.68 -1.92 -26.41
N GLU A 25 -9.85 -2.88 -26.03
CA GLU A 25 -8.66 -2.59 -25.25
C GLU A 25 -7.69 -1.68 -25.97
N SER A 26 -7.69 -1.74 -27.30
CA SER A 26 -6.73 -0.97 -28.09
C SER A 26 -6.98 0.54 -28.04
N ILE A 27 -8.15 0.98 -27.60
CA ILE A 27 -8.46 2.40 -27.51
C ILE A 27 -8.04 3.03 -26.18
N PHE A 28 -7.61 2.21 -25.21
CA PHE A 28 -7.18 2.73 -23.93
C PHE A 28 -5.66 2.73 -23.84
N ARG A 29 -5.14 3.70 -23.10
CA ARG A 29 -3.68 3.89 -22.97
C ARG A 29 -3.03 2.82 -22.11
N THR A 30 -3.77 2.30 -21.13
CA THR A 30 -3.24 1.29 -20.23
C THR A 30 -3.71 -0.08 -20.66
N ASP A 31 -2.75 -0.93 -20.96
CA ASP A 31 -2.99 -2.27 -21.44
C ASP A 31 -3.59 -3.12 -20.31
N LYS A 32 -4.46 -4.05 -20.68
CA LYS A 32 -5.08 -4.95 -19.73
C LYS A 32 -4.02 -5.79 -19.00
N SER A 33 -2.99 -6.23 -19.73
CA SER A 33 -1.91 -7.01 -19.11
C SER A 33 -1.19 -6.24 -18.02
N VAL A 34 -1.01 -4.92 -18.20
CA VAL A 34 -0.39 -4.06 -17.21
C VAL A 34 -1.30 -3.94 -15.99
N VAL A 35 -2.62 -3.75 -16.22
CA VAL A 35 -3.59 -3.67 -15.13
C VAL A 35 -3.60 -4.97 -14.32
N ASP A 36 -3.61 -6.11 -15.02
CA ASP A 36 -3.63 -7.41 -14.35
C ASP A 36 -2.37 -7.62 -13.51
N GLU A 37 -1.22 -7.17 -13.99
CA GLU A 37 0.03 -7.26 -13.25
C GLU A 37 -0.01 -6.41 -11.97
N PHE A 38 -0.54 -5.19 -12.06
CA PHE A 38 -0.70 -4.34 -10.89
C PHE A 38 -1.61 -4.99 -9.84
N LYS A 39 -2.74 -5.55 -10.28
CA LYS A 39 -3.66 -6.22 -9.37
C LYS A 39 -3.02 -7.44 -8.71
N LYS A 40 -2.24 -8.19 -9.47
CA LYS A 40 -1.54 -9.35 -8.95
C LYS A 40 -0.56 -8.93 -7.87
N ASN A 41 0.22 -7.86 -8.10
CA ASN A 41 1.19 -7.38 -7.13
C ASN A 41 0.49 -6.89 -5.85
N GLU A 42 -0.65 -6.21 -5.99
CA GLU A 42 -1.42 -5.77 -4.83
C GLU A 42 -1.92 -6.95 -4.03
N HIS A 43 -2.43 -7.98 -4.69
CA HIS A 43 -2.88 -9.20 -4.00
C HIS A 43 -1.74 -9.89 -3.28
N GLN A 44 -0.57 -9.95 -3.88
CA GLN A 44 0.60 -10.54 -3.26
C GLN A 44 1.04 -9.76 -2.03
N LEU A 45 0.98 -8.42 -2.09
CA LEU A 45 1.31 -7.59 -0.94
C LEU A 45 0.31 -7.81 0.19
N VAL A 46 -0.99 -7.84 -0.12
CA VAL A 46 -2.02 -8.08 0.88
C VAL A 46 -1.78 -9.43 1.56
N LYS A 47 -1.50 -10.46 0.77
CA LYS A 47 -1.22 -11.78 1.34
C LYS A 47 -0.01 -11.76 2.26
N LYS A 48 1.07 -11.11 1.82
CA LYS A 48 2.30 -11.02 2.60
C LYS A 48 2.06 -10.30 3.93
N VAL A 49 1.30 -9.21 3.89
CA VAL A 49 0.97 -8.44 5.09
C VAL A 49 0.11 -9.27 6.04
N CYS A 50 -0.92 -9.93 5.52
CA CYS A 50 -1.79 -10.74 6.37
C CYS A 50 -1.01 -11.89 7.02
N ASP A 51 -0.16 -12.57 6.25
CA ASP A 51 0.66 -13.65 6.79
C ASP A 51 1.61 -13.13 7.88
N TYR A 52 2.20 -11.96 7.65
CA TYR A 52 3.09 -11.35 8.63
C TYR A 52 2.35 -10.98 9.92
N LEU A 53 1.17 -10.38 9.80
CA LEU A 53 0.39 -9.98 10.99
C LEU A 53 -0.08 -11.21 11.77
N MET A 54 -0.46 -12.28 11.08
CA MET A 54 -0.79 -13.53 11.75
C MET A 54 0.41 -14.05 12.52
N GLN A 55 1.58 -14.02 11.90
CA GLN A 55 2.81 -14.49 12.55
C GLN A 55 3.15 -13.66 13.78
N GLN A 56 2.92 -12.34 13.72
CA GLN A 56 3.27 -11.45 14.82
C GLN A 56 2.29 -11.54 15.98
N TYR A 57 1.01 -11.68 15.73
CA TYR A 57 0.00 -11.45 16.77
C TYR A 57 -0.96 -12.60 16.99
N TYR A 58 -1.11 -13.54 16.08
CA TYR A 58 -2.08 -14.61 16.25
C TYR A 58 -1.48 -15.72 17.11
N LYS A 59 -2.29 -16.24 18.03
CA LYS A 59 -1.93 -17.40 18.85
C LYS A 59 -2.98 -18.49 18.68
N PRO A 60 -2.59 -19.77 18.76
CA PRO A 60 -3.57 -20.86 18.72
C PRO A 60 -4.65 -20.63 19.79
N ASP A 61 -5.87 -20.98 19.44
CA ASP A 61 -7.06 -20.84 20.29
C ASP A 61 -7.49 -19.40 20.56
N MET A 62 -6.85 -18.43 19.89
CA MET A 62 -7.24 -17.03 20.00
C MET A 62 -8.49 -16.77 19.15
N LYS A 63 -9.44 -16.01 19.71
CA LYS A 63 -10.59 -15.56 18.95
C LYS A 63 -10.16 -14.46 17.97
N MET A 64 -10.76 -14.44 16.78
CA MET A 64 -10.41 -13.43 15.78
C MET A 64 -10.68 -12.02 16.30
N ALA A 65 -11.73 -11.84 17.12
CA ALA A 65 -11.99 -10.53 17.72
C ALA A 65 -10.81 -10.07 18.57
N ASP A 66 -10.19 -10.96 19.31
CA ASP A 66 -9.01 -10.62 20.14
C ASP A 66 -7.79 -10.34 19.29
N PHE A 67 -7.64 -11.07 18.18
CA PHE A 67 -6.57 -10.82 17.24
C PHE A 67 -6.68 -9.42 16.63
N TYR A 68 -7.87 -9.03 16.17
CA TYR A 68 -8.08 -7.70 15.60
C TYR A 68 -7.89 -6.59 16.66
N ALA A 69 -8.33 -6.86 17.90
CA ALA A 69 -8.12 -5.90 18.98
C ALA A 69 -6.63 -5.68 19.26
N LYS A 70 -5.85 -6.75 19.18
CA LYS A 70 -4.41 -6.66 19.40
C LYS A 70 -3.74 -5.84 18.31
N ILE A 71 -4.18 -6.00 17.06
CA ILE A 71 -3.67 -5.19 15.95
C ILE A 71 -4.02 -3.72 16.18
N ASP A 72 -5.27 -3.41 16.56
CA ASP A 72 -5.67 -2.04 16.83
C ASP A 72 -4.81 -1.43 17.93
N ASP A 73 -4.58 -2.17 19.00
CA ASP A 73 -3.78 -1.68 20.12
C ASP A 73 -2.34 -1.38 19.72
N ASN A 74 -1.76 -2.18 18.84
CA ASN A 74 -0.35 -2.08 18.49
C ASN A 74 -0.09 -1.23 17.25
N LEU A 75 -1.03 -1.17 16.32
CA LEU A 75 -0.83 -0.50 15.04
C LEU A 75 -1.76 0.69 14.82
N ARG A 76 -2.75 0.86 15.69
CA ARG A 76 -3.79 1.89 15.52
C ARG A 76 -4.51 1.74 14.18
N ILE A 77 -4.82 0.52 13.82
CA ILE A 77 -5.62 0.18 12.64
C ILE A 77 -6.92 -0.42 13.12
N ALA A 78 -8.03 0.20 12.72
CA ALA A 78 -9.35 -0.18 13.20
C ALA A 78 -9.71 -1.62 12.79
N THR A 79 -10.47 -2.28 13.65
CA THR A 79 -10.90 -3.64 13.45
C THR A 79 -11.60 -3.85 12.11
N ASP A 80 -12.50 -2.94 11.73
CA ASP A 80 -13.24 -3.08 10.47
C ASP A 80 -12.30 -3.04 9.27
N THR A 81 -11.28 -2.19 9.31
CA THR A 81 -10.27 -2.11 8.25
C THR A 81 -9.52 -3.43 8.12
N MET A 82 -9.12 -4.01 9.24
CA MET A 82 -8.41 -5.29 9.23
C MET A 82 -9.30 -6.44 8.77
N LYS A 83 -10.56 -6.44 9.20
CA LYS A 83 -11.50 -7.47 8.74
C LYS A 83 -11.62 -7.47 7.23
N LYS A 84 -11.76 -6.27 6.63
CA LYS A 84 -11.86 -6.15 5.18
C LYS A 84 -10.60 -6.65 4.49
N LEU A 85 -9.46 -6.35 5.05
CA LEU A 85 -8.18 -6.79 4.48
C LEU A 85 -8.06 -8.32 4.53
N PHE A 86 -8.37 -8.92 5.67
CA PHE A 86 -8.26 -10.37 5.85
C PHE A 86 -9.29 -11.14 5.04
N ARG A 87 -10.47 -10.57 4.82
CA ARG A 87 -11.53 -11.17 3.99
C ARG A 87 -11.32 -10.92 2.50
N ARG A 88 -10.29 -10.19 2.13
CA ARG A 88 -9.99 -9.82 0.75
C ARG A 88 -11.08 -8.99 0.09
N THR A 89 -11.90 -8.30 0.87
CA THR A 89 -12.86 -7.33 0.34
C THR A 89 -12.17 -6.01 0.02
N THR A 90 -11.03 -5.74 0.66
CA THR A 90 -10.11 -4.68 0.29
C THR A 90 -8.86 -5.35 -0.25
N THR A 91 -8.50 -5.03 -1.49
CA THR A 91 -7.36 -5.68 -2.17
C THR A 91 -6.16 -4.76 -2.31
N THR A 92 -6.23 -3.57 -1.71
CA THR A 92 -5.14 -2.60 -1.75
C THR A 92 -4.78 -2.19 -0.34
N ILE A 93 -3.51 -1.89 -0.13
CA ILE A 93 -3.02 -1.37 1.13
C ILE A 93 -2.46 0.02 0.85
N SER A 94 -2.98 1.03 1.56
CA SER A 94 -2.45 2.37 1.43
C SER A 94 -1.03 2.43 1.99
N ARG A 95 -0.25 3.40 1.50
CA ARG A 95 1.11 3.56 2.00
C ARG A 95 1.11 3.90 3.48
N GLU A 96 0.15 4.72 3.93
CA GLU A 96 0.03 5.07 5.34
C GLU A 96 -0.28 3.87 6.23
N MET A 97 -1.13 2.96 5.75
CA MET A 97 -1.38 1.73 6.49
C MET A 97 -0.10 0.92 6.61
N LEU A 98 0.65 0.82 5.53
CA LEU A 98 1.90 0.09 5.53
C LEU A 98 2.93 0.75 6.46
N TYR A 99 2.94 2.09 6.54
CA TYR A 99 3.76 2.81 7.52
C TYR A 99 3.45 2.35 8.93
N LYS A 100 2.16 2.31 9.28
CA LYS A 100 1.75 1.92 10.64
C LYS A 100 2.11 0.46 10.94
N ILE A 101 1.98 -0.40 9.95
CA ILE A 101 2.36 -1.80 10.12
C ILE A 101 3.87 -1.90 10.39
N ALA A 102 4.67 -1.23 9.60
CA ALA A 102 6.13 -1.29 9.75
C ALA A 102 6.58 -0.74 11.10
N VAL A 103 6.12 0.44 11.46
CA VAL A 103 6.53 1.09 12.72
C VAL A 103 5.95 0.34 13.91
N GLY A 104 4.67 0.01 13.86
CA GLY A 104 3.99 -0.61 14.99
C GLY A 104 4.48 -2.01 15.33
N THR A 105 4.95 -2.74 14.33
CA THR A 105 5.52 -4.09 14.57
C THR A 105 7.02 -4.04 14.83
N GLY A 106 7.65 -2.86 14.72
CA GLY A 106 9.07 -2.73 15.02
C GLY A 106 10.00 -3.29 13.96
N MET A 107 9.61 -3.22 12.70
CA MET A 107 10.48 -3.67 11.61
C MET A 107 11.75 -2.83 11.54
N ASP A 108 12.85 -3.43 11.09
CA ASP A 108 13.97 -2.63 10.64
C ASP A 108 13.70 -2.12 9.21
N VAL A 109 14.57 -1.22 8.72
CA VAL A 109 14.37 -0.60 7.42
C VAL A 109 14.42 -1.64 6.29
N GLU A 110 15.30 -2.61 6.40
CA GLU A 110 15.45 -3.64 5.38
C GLU A 110 14.19 -4.50 5.27
N THR A 111 13.66 -4.96 6.41
CA THR A 111 12.43 -5.74 6.43
C THR A 111 11.26 -4.92 5.89
N ALA A 112 11.15 -3.66 6.32
CA ALA A 112 10.09 -2.78 5.84
C ALA A 112 10.17 -2.64 4.32
N ASN A 113 11.36 -2.45 3.77
CA ASN A 113 11.53 -2.30 2.33
C ASN A 113 11.14 -3.54 1.55
N SER A 114 11.21 -4.72 2.16
CA SER A 114 10.75 -5.94 1.50
C SER A 114 9.22 -5.92 1.27
N PHE A 115 8.50 -5.14 2.07
CA PHE A 115 7.07 -4.91 1.85
C PHE A 115 6.83 -3.73 0.91
N PHE A 116 7.54 -2.62 1.13
CA PHE A 116 7.32 -1.41 0.35
C PHE A 116 7.67 -1.58 -1.12
N GLU A 117 8.65 -2.42 -1.44
CA GLU A 117 8.99 -2.64 -2.85
C GLU A 117 7.86 -3.30 -3.64
N MET A 118 6.92 -3.97 -2.96
CA MET A 118 5.74 -4.55 -3.58
C MET A 118 4.58 -3.55 -3.66
N SER A 119 4.72 -2.40 -3.04
CA SER A 119 3.69 -1.36 -3.04
C SER A 119 3.92 -0.41 -4.22
N ARG A 120 2.92 0.44 -4.50
CA ARG A 120 3.02 1.37 -5.61
C ARG A 120 4.12 2.34 -5.29
N GLY A 121 4.47 2.99 -4.60
CA GLY A 121 5.55 3.95 -4.44
C GLY A 121 6.94 3.32 -4.34
N GLY A 122 7.02 1.99 -4.26
CA GLY A 122 8.32 1.33 -4.14
C GLY A 122 8.94 1.49 -2.76
N LYS A 123 10.20 1.16 -2.66
CA LYS A 123 10.95 1.22 -1.41
C LYS A 123 10.88 2.60 -0.77
N LEU A 124 11.11 2.64 0.53
CA LEU A 124 11.16 3.92 1.27
C LEU A 124 12.24 4.82 0.67
N ASN A 125 11.84 6.06 0.35
CA ASN A 125 12.71 7.04 -0.30
C ASN A 125 13.05 8.15 0.68
N PRO A 126 14.32 8.30 1.06
CA PRO A 126 14.70 9.36 2.01
C PRO A 126 14.52 10.77 1.47
N ASP A 127 14.31 10.93 0.16
CA ASP A 127 14.03 12.24 -0.42
C ASP A 127 12.55 12.63 -0.30
N SER A 128 11.69 11.69 0.09
CA SER A 128 10.28 11.95 0.40
C SER A 128 10.15 12.24 1.89
N LEU A 129 9.54 13.37 2.24
CA LEU A 129 9.37 13.72 3.65
C LEU A 129 8.62 12.65 4.41
N ASN A 130 7.54 12.15 3.83
CA ASN A 130 6.72 11.14 4.50
C ASN A 130 7.53 9.87 4.78
N ASP A 131 8.25 9.39 3.77
CA ASP A 131 9.08 8.19 3.92
C ASP A 131 10.24 8.43 4.88
N LEU A 132 10.81 9.64 4.89
CA LEU A 132 11.91 9.95 5.79
C LEU A 132 11.47 9.87 7.25
N ILE A 133 10.27 10.35 7.55
CA ILE A 133 9.72 10.24 8.91
C ILE A 133 9.62 8.77 9.32
N VAL A 134 9.18 7.91 8.39
CA VAL A 134 9.08 6.47 8.65
C VAL A 134 10.46 5.85 8.86
N ILE A 135 11.43 6.19 8.00
CA ILE A 135 12.78 5.67 8.12
C ILE A 135 13.36 6.00 9.50
N ASN A 136 13.18 7.23 9.93
CA ASN A 136 13.68 7.65 11.25
C ASN A 136 12.97 6.91 12.37
N ALA A 137 11.65 6.73 12.26
CA ALA A 137 10.89 6.00 13.26
C ALA A 137 11.36 4.55 13.38
N LEU A 138 11.64 3.91 12.24
CA LEU A 138 12.13 2.53 12.23
C LEU A 138 13.51 2.42 12.87
N ARG A 139 14.41 3.35 12.55
CA ARG A 139 15.76 3.34 13.07
C ARG A 139 15.80 3.59 14.58
N ASP A 140 14.94 4.49 15.05
CA ASP A 140 14.91 4.88 16.46
C ASP A 140 13.97 4.00 17.28
N HIS A 141 13.27 3.05 16.64
CA HIS A 141 12.30 2.16 17.29
C HIS A 141 11.22 2.96 18.03
N ASP A 142 10.69 3.98 17.36
CA ASP A 142 9.64 4.81 17.93
C ASP A 142 8.37 4.00 18.16
N SER A 143 7.61 4.39 19.18
CA SER A 143 6.28 3.82 19.39
C SER A 143 5.34 4.26 18.27
N ILE A 144 4.27 3.48 18.06
CA ILE A 144 3.28 3.83 17.05
C ILE A 144 2.64 5.19 17.35
N ASP A 145 2.39 5.48 18.62
CA ASP A 145 1.75 6.75 18.98
C ASP A 145 2.68 7.94 18.74
N TYR A 146 3.97 7.81 19.07
CA TYR A 146 4.94 8.85 18.78
C TYR A 146 5.03 9.08 17.27
N PHE A 147 5.10 8.00 16.48
CA PHE A 147 5.18 8.11 15.03
C PHE A 147 3.95 8.81 14.45
N ILE A 148 2.76 8.42 14.87
CA ILE A 148 1.51 9.04 14.37
C ILE A 148 1.50 10.53 14.67
N GLU A 149 1.93 10.91 15.87
CA GLU A 149 1.97 12.32 16.28
C GLU A 149 3.01 13.12 15.48
N GLU A 150 4.19 12.56 15.28
CA GLU A 150 5.23 13.22 14.50
C GLU A 150 4.80 13.36 13.05
N TYR A 151 4.19 12.32 12.50
CA TYR A 151 3.70 12.34 11.12
C TYR A 151 2.64 13.43 10.96
N ARG A 152 1.71 13.53 11.90
CA ARG A 152 0.68 14.56 11.87
C ARG A 152 1.31 15.96 11.92
N GLU A 153 2.28 16.14 12.79
CA GLU A 153 2.91 17.45 12.97
C GLU A 153 3.78 17.85 11.79
N LYS A 154 4.58 16.92 11.29
CA LYS A 154 5.57 17.23 10.24
C LYS A 154 5.03 17.09 8.83
N ALA A 155 4.19 16.10 8.57
CA ALA A 155 3.60 15.86 7.26
C ALA A 155 2.23 16.49 7.11
N GLY A 156 1.63 16.95 8.21
CA GLY A 156 0.34 17.63 8.17
C GLY A 156 -0.85 16.74 7.92
N LYS A 157 -0.72 15.43 8.18
CA LYS A 157 -1.79 14.48 7.91
C LYS A 157 -1.96 13.52 9.08
N ASN A 158 -3.22 13.35 9.50
CA ASN A 158 -3.56 12.39 10.52
C ASN A 158 -3.79 11.02 9.88
N ILE A 159 -2.95 10.05 10.21
CA ILE A 159 -3.05 8.70 9.65
C ILE A 159 -3.70 7.71 10.61
N ALA A 160 -4.26 8.17 11.71
CA ALA A 160 -5.11 7.31 12.52
C ALA A 160 -6.35 6.93 11.71
N THR A 161 -6.71 5.64 11.76
CA THR A 161 -7.84 5.16 10.95
C THR A 161 -9.19 5.54 11.53
N TYR A 162 -9.21 6.05 12.76
CA TYR A 162 -10.45 6.48 13.40
C TYR A 162 -10.14 7.62 14.33
N VAL A 163 -11.16 8.42 14.58
CA VAL A 163 -11.10 9.53 15.51
C VAL A 163 -11.82 9.12 16.79
N LYS A 164 -11.15 9.33 17.88
CA LYS A 164 -11.76 9.05 19.19
C LYS A 164 -12.14 10.31 19.90
#